data_856831c73643a5ba3362fc76e72b095a
#
_entry.id   856831c73643a5ba3362fc76e72b095a
#
_cell.length_a   1.000
_cell.length_b   1.000
_cell.length_c   1.000
_cell.angle_alpha   90.00
_cell.angle_beta   90.00
_cell.angle_gamma   90.00
#
_symmetry.space_group_name_H-M   'P 1'
#
loop_
_entity.id
_entity.type
_entity.pdbx_description
1 polymer ?
#
loop_
_entity_poly.entity_id
_entity_poly.type
_entity_poly.pdbx_seq_one_letter_code
_entity_poly.pdbx_strand_id
1 'polypeptide(L)'
;MKLFFKLALLVILVSLTACGEKGSESNSETSSAEIAAAKQNEATVKVVCGSCHKFIPADYLDKSAWASVIPVMAAKMGIFEHNGETYFNEKSDPNVEPGTYPSEPTISHEDLDKVLQYFAALAPDTLPAQVRNHPINPSNGIFSLTYQAGNFPAVGNMPMTTFVNIVPKAKQIIIGSFGEKGDLSTYQTAGDLLWRKSFPSAVTWVDQSKPNQWLVNCIGSVQPTNAKIGSIHSFNPQSKEESIIADKLPRPVQSFYLPNNQLLINGFGHLKGKTFTYNPKTKVELQILRDIPGAISTKIADWDGDGKKDILTLFAQNKESIVLFKNTGNGYQETAILLETMSVFGSTNFELADMNGDGKLDIIYTCGDNADYTVILKPYHGVYIYLNQGNNQLKQSYFYPVHGCFKPAVKDFDLDGDLDIVTIAFFADFLTQHQESLLYFQNNKGDFQPYEMPGYDLGRWLTMDAADADGDGDDDLVLGNLSMGPESFMTQEMVKHFAAGPACLFLENKTR
;
A
#
# COMPACT_ATOMS: atom_id res chain seq x y z
N MET A 1 30.20 -4.19 -18.15
CA MET A 1 31.24 -4.12 -17.11
C MET A 1 30.68 -4.86 -15.90
N LYS A 2 31.20 -6.06 -15.65
CA LYS A 2 30.74 -6.99 -14.62
C LYS A 2 31.26 -6.53 -13.27
N LEU A 3 30.38 -6.20 -12.33
CA LEU A 3 30.60 -6.35 -10.87
C LEU A 3 29.36 -5.92 -10.10
N PHE A 4 28.99 -6.72 -9.12
CA PHE A 4 27.95 -6.63 -8.08
C PHE A 4 26.73 -7.53 -8.32
N PHE A 5 26.96 -8.83 -8.18
CA PHE A 5 26.02 -9.76 -7.59
C PHE A 5 26.81 -10.97 -7.08
N LYS A 6 27.28 -10.90 -5.85
CA LYS A 6 27.68 -12.08 -5.06
C LYS A 6 27.13 -11.89 -3.66
N LEU A 7 25.92 -12.38 -3.43
CA LEU A 7 25.49 -12.77 -2.09
C LEU A 7 25.58 -14.29 -2.03
N ALA A 8 26.33 -14.76 -1.06
CA ALA A 8 26.78 -16.13 -0.94
C ALA A 8 25.63 -17.07 -0.62
N LEU A 9 25.37 -18.02 -1.52
CA LEU A 9 24.62 -19.23 -1.25
C LEU A 9 25.59 -20.22 -0.56
N LEU A 10 25.48 -20.36 0.75
CA LEU A 10 26.19 -21.40 1.49
C LEU A 10 25.38 -22.71 1.38
N VAL A 11 25.69 -23.52 0.37
CA VAL A 11 25.17 -24.88 0.24
C VAL A 11 26.01 -25.78 1.15
N ILE A 12 25.44 -26.22 2.27
CA ILE A 12 25.99 -27.29 3.07
C ILE A 12 25.50 -28.60 2.46
N LEU A 13 26.41 -29.29 1.75
CA LEU A 13 26.24 -30.71 1.39
C LEU A 13 26.38 -31.53 2.68
N VAL A 14 25.29 -32.11 3.17
CA VAL A 14 25.35 -33.18 4.16
C VAL A 14 25.08 -34.49 3.44
N SER A 15 26.09 -35.34 3.46
CA SER A 15 26.08 -36.71 2.94
C SER A 15 25.03 -37.55 3.65
N LEU A 16 24.15 -38.18 2.86
CA LEU A 16 23.21 -39.21 3.28
C LEU A 16 23.97 -40.48 3.72
N THR A 17 23.90 -40.78 5.01
CA THR A 17 23.99 -42.17 5.50
C THR A 17 22.62 -42.53 6.07
N ALA A 18 21.98 -43.48 5.39
CA ALA A 18 20.71 -44.05 5.80
C ALA A 18 20.90 -44.90 7.06
N CYS A 19 20.17 -44.57 8.15
CA CYS A 19 19.71 -45.51 9.15
C CYS A 19 18.32 -45.05 9.55
N GLY A 20 17.35 -45.94 9.37
CA GLY A 20 15.97 -45.67 9.70
C GLY A 20 15.74 -45.59 11.20
N GLU A 21 15.16 -44.49 11.62
CA GLU A 21 14.38 -44.41 12.86
C GLU A 21 13.14 -43.58 12.56
N LYS A 22 12.00 -44.11 12.99
CA LYS A 22 10.72 -43.43 12.94
C LYS A 22 10.81 -42.13 13.74
N GLY A 23 10.96 -41.02 13.06
CA GLY A 23 10.79 -39.70 13.64
C GLY A 23 9.29 -39.51 13.96
N SER A 24 8.95 -39.55 15.24
CA SER A 24 7.69 -39.01 15.74
C SER A 24 7.71 -37.49 15.47
N GLU A 25 6.84 -37.01 14.62
CA GLU A 25 6.46 -35.62 14.61
C GLU A 25 5.88 -35.26 15.98
N SER A 26 6.67 -34.65 16.85
CA SER A 26 6.17 -34.08 18.09
C SER A 26 5.46 -32.76 17.74
N ASN A 27 4.18 -32.84 17.41
CA ASN A 27 3.27 -31.73 17.65
C ASN A 27 3.24 -31.54 19.16
N SER A 28 4.07 -30.67 19.72
CA SER A 28 3.97 -30.25 21.11
C SER A 28 2.74 -29.36 21.24
N GLU A 29 1.59 -29.94 21.51
CA GLU A 29 0.42 -29.19 21.95
C GLU A 29 0.81 -28.35 23.16
N THR A 30 0.63 -27.01 23.05
CA THR A 30 0.88 -26.08 24.16
C THR A 30 0.06 -26.51 25.37
N SER A 31 0.72 -26.78 26.47
CA SER A 31 0.05 -27.31 27.66
C SER A 31 -0.92 -26.30 28.28
N SER A 32 -1.98 -26.77 28.93
CA SER A 32 -2.93 -25.88 29.64
C SER A 32 -2.25 -25.03 30.72
N ALA A 33 -1.13 -25.49 31.29
CA ALA A 33 -0.34 -24.72 32.24
C ALA A 33 0.42 -23.57 31.59
N GLU A 34 0.99 -23.74 30.39
CA GLU A 34 1.66 -22.69 29.64
C GLU A 34 0.67 -21.60 29.19
N ILE A 35 -0.50 -22.00 28.72
CA ILE A 35 -1.60 -21.09 28.38
C ILE A 35 -2.03 -20.28 29.62
N ALA A 36 -2.17 -20.91 30.79
CA ALA A 36 -2.54 -20.21 32.01
C ALA A 36 -1.46 -19.20 32.47
N ALA A 37 -0.19 -19.60 32.38
CA ALA A 37 0.95 -18.72 32.70
C ALA A 37 1.04 -17.53 31.71
N ALA A 38 0.85 -17.78 30.43
CA ALA A 38 0.83 -16.73 29.41
C ALA A 38 -0.28 -15.69 29.66
N LYS A 39 -1.49 -16.14 30.02
CA LYS A 39 -2.61 -15.25 30.36
C LYS A 39 -2.34 -14.38 31.58
N GLN A 40 -1.52 -14.81 32.53
CA GLN A 40 -1.11 -13.98 33.67
C GLN A 40 -0.22 -12.80 33.23
N ASN A 41 0.50 -12.95 32.12
CA ASN A 41 1.37 -11.91 31.55
C ASN A 41 0.62 -10.89 30.70
N GLU A 42 -0.66 -11.09 30.37
CA GLU A 42 -1.43 -10.29 29.43
C GLU A 42 -1.42 -8.77 29.74
N ALA A 43 -1.51 -8.40 31.01
CA ALA A 43 -1.51 -7.00 31.41
C ALA A 43 -0.16 -6.32 31.08
N THR A 44 0.96 -6.99 31.38
CA THR A 44 2.31 -6.51 31.02
C THR A 44 2.47 -6.43 29.50
N VAL A 45 2.07 -7.47 28.77
CA VAL A 45 2.16 -7.53 27.31
C VAL A 45 1.37 -6.40 26.65
N LYS A 46 0.14 -6.11 27.12
CA LYS A 46 -0.68 -5.00 26.64
C LYS A 46 -0.01 -3.64 26.86
N VAL A 47 0.63 -3.44 28.00
CA VAL A 47 1.37 -2.20 28.27
C VAL A 47 2.60 -2.06 27.38
N VAL A 48 3.41 -3.12 27.27
CA VAL A 48 4.61 -3.14 26.44
C VAL A 48 4.29 -2.92 24.98
N CYS A 49 3.45 -3.80 24.39
CA CYS A 49 3.12 -3.75 22.97
C CYS A 49 2.22 -2.56 22.60
N GLY A 50 1.40 -2.07 23.53
CA GLY A 50 0.53 -0.91 23.33
C GLY A 50 1.21 0.44 23.46
N SER A 51 2.50 0.49 23.81
CA SER A 51 3.23 1.75 24.04
C SER A 51 3.45 2.58 22.76
N CYS A 52 3.55 1.93 21.60
CA CYS A 52 3.87 2.58 20.33
C CYS A 52 2.68 2.60 19.35
N HIS A 53 1.84 1.58 19.35
CA HIS A 53 0.68 1.43 18.48
C HIS A 53 -0.42 0.63 19.21
N LYS A 54 -1.58 0.48 18.57
CA LYS A 54 -2.68 -0.34 19.11
C LYS A 54 -2.20 -1.76 19.37
N PHE A 55 -2.53 -2.30 20.57
CA PHE A 55 -2.21 -3.68 20.92
C PHE A 55 -2.79 -4.66 19.89
N ILE A 56 -1.98 -5.62 19.47
CA ILE A 56 -2.37 -6.66 18.51
C ILE A 56 -2.60 -7.97 19.29
N PRO A 57 -3.81 -8.54 19.30
CA PRO A 57 -4.07 -9.85 19.90
C PRO A 57 -3.26 -10.97 19.25
N ALA A 58 -3.00 -12.02 20.01
CA ALA A 58 -2.12 -13.12 19.56
C ALA A 58 -2.65 -13.86 18.33
N ASP A 59 -3.97 -13.91 18.14
CA ASP A 59 -4.64 -14.59 17.02
C ASP A 59 -4.62 -13.84 15.69
N TYR A 60 -4.02 -12.64 15.64
CA TYR A 60 -3.85 -11.87 14.38
C TYR A 60 -2.66 -12.32 13.52
N LEU A 61 -1.68 -13.00 14.11
CA LEU A 61 -0.55 -13.59 13.40
C LEU A 61 -0.35 -15.03 13.91
N ASP A 62 0.23 -15.89 13.09
CA ASP A 62 0.64 -17.21 13.50
C ASP A 62 1.92 -17.17 14.36
N LYS A 63 2.26 -18.30 15.01
CA LYS A 63 3.44 -18.40 15.88
C LYS A 63 4.74 -18.04 15.16
N SER A 64 4.87 -18.43 13.89
CA SER A 64 6.10 -18.19 13.11
C SER A 64 6.28 -16.70 12.79
N ALA A 65 5.19 -16.02 12.47
CA ALA A 65 5.17 -14.58 12.24
C ALA A 65 5.48 -13.79 13.52
N TRP A 66 4.89 -14.19 14.67
CA TRP A 66 5.23 -13.57 15.96
C TRP A 66 6.69 -13.77 16.33
N ALA A 67 7.26 -14.95 16.12
CA ALA A 67 8.67 -15.23 16.36
C ALA A 67 9.59 -14.33 15.51
N SER A 68 9.14 -13.92 14.31
CA SER A 68 9.90 -13.01 13.44
C SER A 68 9.71 -11.54 13.79
N VAL A 69 8.51 -11.13 14.23
CA VAL A 69 8.18 -9.73 14.50
C VAL A 69 8.68 -9.23 15.84
N ILE A 70 8.57 -10.06 16.90
CA ILE A 70 8.93 -9.64 18.26
C ILE A 70 10.40 -9.16 18.35
N PRO A 71 11.40 -9.86 17.76
CA PRO A 71 12.78 -9.39 17.73
C PRO A 71 12.94 -8.00 17.10
N VAL A 72 12.22 -7.73 16.01
CA VAL A 72 12.23 -6.42 15.35
C VAL A 72 11.65 -5.33 16.25
N MET A 73 10.52 -5.62 16.93
CA MET A 73 9.90 -4.68 17.86
C MET A 73 10.78 -4.45 19.09
N ALA A 74 11.44 -5.50 19.61
CA ALA A 74 12.39 -5.39 20.72
C ALA A 74 13.58 -4.49 20.33
N ALA A 75 14.12 -4.61 19.13
CA ALA A 75 15.18 -3.73 18.62
C ALA A 75 14.71 -2.27 18.56
N LYS A 76 13.46 -1.99 18.17
CA LYS A 76 12.86 -0.64 18.20
C LYS A 76 12.68 -0.10 19.63
N MET A 77 12.63 -0.98 20.63
CA MET A 77 12.59 -0.63 22.05
C MET A 77 14.00 -0.61 22.71
N GLY A 78 15.07 -0.73 21.91
CA GLY A 78 16.46 -0.65 22.38
C GLY A 78 17.07 -1.98 22.83
N ILE A 79 16.36 -3.12 22.69
CA ILE A 79 16.92 -4.44 22.98
C ILE A 79 17.41 -5.09 21.68
N PHE A 80 18.73 -5.09 21.47
CA PHE A 80 19.36 -5.63 20.26
C PHE A 80 19.90 -7.04 20.43
N GLU A 81 20.03 -7.50 21.65
CA GLU A 81 20.44 -8.86 22.02
C GLU A 81 19.59 -9.35 23.18
N HIS A 82 19.15 -10.60 23.13
CA HIS A 82 18.38 -11.23 24.20
C HIS A 82 18.64 -12.73 24.21
N ASN A 83 18.93 -13.31 25.39
CA ASN A 83 19.24 -14.73 25.61
C ASN A 83 20.33 -15.29 24.66
N GLY A 84 21.31 -14.44 24.27
CA GLY A 84 22.42 -14.85 23.40
C GLY A 84 22.09 -14.76 21.89
N GLU A 85 20.89 -14.34 21.52
CA GLU A 85 20.49 -14.10 20.14
C GLU A 85 20.59 -12.61 19.81
N THR A 86 21.14 -12.29 18.64
CA THR A 86 21.14 -10.93 18.08
C THR A 86 19.86 -10.70 17.32
N TYR A 87 19.06 -9.75 17.74
CA TYR A 87 17.82 -9.38 17.10
C TYR A 87 18.04 -8.49 15.88
N PHE A 88 17.17 -8.64 14.88
CA PHE A 88 17.18 -7.75 13.72
C PHE A 88 17.07 -6.30 14.18
N ASN A 89 17.92 -5.44 13.65
CA ASN A 89 17.83 -4.00 13.80
C ASN A 89 18.10 -3.32 12.47
N GLU A 90 17.42 -2.21 12.23
CA GLU A 90 17.54 -1.44 10.98
C GLU A 90 18.75 -0.47 11.01
N LYS A 91 19.70 -0.62 11.96
CA LYS A 91 20.93 0.17 12.03
C LYS A 91 21.86 -0.02 10.84
N SER A 92 21.58 -1.03 10.01
CA SER A 92 22.29 -1.24 8.74
C SER A 92 22.05 -0.13 7.71
N ASP A 93 20.94 0.65 7.82
CA ASP A 93 20.76 1.84 6.98
C ASP A 93 21.69 2.97 7.48
N PRO A 94 22.68 3.39 6.67
CA PRO A 94 23.61 4.47 7.05
C PRO A 94 22.93 5.84 7.20
N ASN A 95 21.67 5.96 6.75
CA ASN A 95 20.89 7.20 6.82
C ASN A 95 19.99 7.28 8.07
N VAL A 96 20.11 6.34 9.01
CA VAL A 96 19.40 6.40 10.29
C VAL A 96 19.95 7.54 11.12
N GLU A 97 19.09 8.51 11.43
CA GLU A 97 19.48 9.66 12.24
C GLU A 97 19.79 9.24 13.69
N PRO A 98 20.76 9.88 14.35
CA PRO A 98 21.03 9.64 15.78
C PRO A 98 19.76 9.79 16.62
N GLY A 99 19.54 8.88 17.57
CA GLY A 99 18.37 8.88 18.45
C GLY A 99 17.10 8.29 17.83
N THR A 100 17.17 7.69 16.63
CA THR A 100 16.05 6.94 16.06
C THR A 100 15.76 5.67 16.88
N TYR A 101 16.80 4.99 17.36
CA TYR A 101 16.69 3.91 18.34
C TYR A 101 16.99 4.44 19.74
N PRO A 102 16.30 3.98 20.79
CA PRO A 102 16.65 4.32 22.16
C PRO A 102 18.11 3.92 22.49
N SER A 103 18.82 4.76 23.23
CA SER A 103 20.19 4.45 23.72
C SER A 103 20.19 3.40 24.81
N GLU A 104 19.10 3.34 25.58
CA GLU A 104 18.85 2.37 26.65
C GLU A 104 17.54 1.64 26.37
N PRO A 105 17.40 0.37 26.77
CA PRO A 105 16.16 -0.37 26.65
C PRO A 105 14.99 0.35 27.33
N THR A 106 13.86 0.47 26.64
CA THR A 106 12.64 1.08 27.19
C THR A 106 11.79 0.08 27.97
N ILE A 107 12.11 -1.20 27.89
CA ILE A 107 11.50 -2.31 28.65
C ILE A 107 12.61 -3.18 29.24
N SER A 108 12.28 -3.99 30.27
CA SER A 108 13.21 -4.95 30.82
C SER A 108 13.29 -6.23 29.97
N HIS A 109 14.40 -6.95 30.06
CA HIS A 109 14.51 -8.30 29.47
C HIS A 109 13.48 -9.28 30.05
N GLU A 110 13.12 -9.15 31.33
CA GLU A 110 12.05 -9.94 31.96
C GLU A 110 10.67 -9.68 31.32
N ASP A 111 10.36 -8.42 31.01
CA ASP A 111 9.10 -8.10 30.33
C ASP A 111 9.10 -8.60 28.90
N LEU A 112 10.25 -8.59 28.21
CA LEU A 112 10.36 -9.19 26.88
C LEU A 112 10.17 -10.71 26.94
N ASP A 113 10.69 -11.42 27.98
CA ASP A 113 10.41 -12.84 28.18
C ASP A 113 8.90 -13.12 28.34
N LYS A 114 8.18 -12.27 29.08
CA LYS A 114 6.72 -12.36 29.22
C LYS A 114 6.00 -12.18 27.87
N VAL A 115 6.48 -11.23 27.04
CA VAL A 115 5.95 -11.03 25.66
C VAL A 115 6.17 -12.27 24.81
N LEU A 116 7.39 -12.80 24.77
CA LEU A 116 7.73 -14.00 24.01
C LEU A 116 6.87 -15.21 24.43
N GLN A 117 6.75 -15.46 25.74
CA GLN A 117 5.94 -16.55 26.29
C GLN A 117 4.45 -16.38 25.94
N TYR A 118 3.92 -15.16 26.02
CA TYR A 118 2.53 -14.87 25.71
C TYR A 118 2.17 -15.25 24.28
N PHE A 119 2.93 -14.75 23.30
CA PHE A 119 2.65 -15.01 21.90
C PHE A 119 2.97 -16.47 21.50
N ALA A 120 4.03 -17.07 22.03
CA ALA A 120 4.34 -18.47 21.78
C ALA A 120 3.24 -19.43 22.27
N ALA A 121 2.57 -19.09 23.38
CA ALA A 121 1.53 -19.93 23.95
C ALA A 121 0.13 -19.69 23.35
N LEU A 122 -0.19 -18.46 22.96
CA LEU A 122 -1.57 -18.07 22.59
C LEU A 122 -1.77 -17.85 21.08
N ALA A 123 -0.71 -17.65 20.31
CA ALA A 123 -0.84 -17.52 18.86
C ALA A 123 -1.24 -18.88 18.24
N PRO A 124 -2.05 -18.88 17.18
CA PRO A 124 -2.36 -20.10 16.44
C PRO A 124 -1.14 -20.58 15.64
N ASP A 125 -1.10 -21.87 15.34
CA ASP A 125 -0.06 -22.43 14.46
C ASP A 125 -0.22 -21.94 13.01
N THR A 126 -1.47 -21.70 12.58
CA THR A 126 -1.84 -21.13 11.28
C THR A 126 -3.04 -20.21 11.44
N LEU A 127 -3.13 -19.14 10.63
CA LEU A 127 -4.32 -18.29 10.59
C LEU A 127 -5.48 -19.03 9.91
N PRO A 128 -6.74 -18.70 10.27
CA PRO A 128 -7.90 -19.25 9.57
C PRO A 128 -7.92 -18.80 8.11
N ALA A 129 -8.48 -19.64 7.25
CA ALA A 129 -8.73 -19.27 5.86
C ALA A 129 -9.73 -18.08 5.78
N GLN A 130 -9.65 -17.31 4.71
CA GLN A 130 -10.64 -16.28 4.41
C GLN A 130 -12.02 -16.92 4.18
N VAL A 131 -13.06 -16.28 4.72
CA VAL A 131 -14.46 -16.68 4.51
C VAL A 131 -15.16 -15.59 3.73
N ARG A 132 -15.70 -15.95 2.57
CA ARG A 132 -16.42 -15.04 1.67
C ARG A 132 -17.92 -15.27 1.75
N ASN A 133 -18.68 -14.17 1.81
CA ASN A 133 -20.16 -14.24 1.76
C ASN A 133 -20.64 -14.63 0.36
N HIS A 134 -19.94 -14.22 -0.70
CA HIS A 134 -20.19 -14.57 -2.08
C HIS A 134 -18.92 -15.16 -2.71
N PRO A 135 -19.02 -16.23 -3.50
CA PRO A 135 -17.88 -16.73 -4.28
C PRO A 135 -17.52 -15.73 -5.37
N ILE A 136 -16.25 -15.73 -5.82
CA ILE A 136 -15.88 -14.98 -7.02
C ILE A 136 -16.55 -15.64 -8.23
N ASN A 137 -17.37 -14.88 -8.93
CA ASN A 137 -18.05 -15.33 -10.14
C ASN A 137 -17.14 -15.20 -11.36
N PRO A 138 -17.34 -15.98 -12.43
CA PRO A 138 -16.73 -15.71 -13.72
C PRO A 138 -17.07 -14.30 -14.22
N SER A 139 -16.23 -13.72 -15.07
CA SER A 139 -16.44 -12.39 -15.63
C SER A 139 -17.84 -12.21 -16.19
N ASN A 140 -18.51 -11.12 -15.84
CA ASN A 140 -19.83 -10.78 -16.38
C ASN A 140 -19.78 -10.07 -17.75
N GLY A 141 -18.56 -9.81 -18.26
CA GLY A 141 -18.32 -9.31 -19.61
C GLY A 141 -18.43 -7.80 -19.79
N ILE A 142 -18.64 -7.00 -18.72
CA ILE A 142 -18.70 -5.54 -18.87
C ILE A 142 -17.32 -4.94 -19.18
N PHE A 143 -16.23 -5.61 -18.82
CA PHE A 143 -14.88 -5.20 -19.19
C PHE A 143 -14.27 -6.13 -20.22
N SER A 144 -13.55 -5.56 -21.18
CA SER A 144 -12.83 -6.31 -22.21
C SER A 144 -11.41 -5.81 -22.39
N LEU A 145 -10.53 -6.73 -22.78
CA LEU A 145 -9.16 -6.41 -23.21
C LEU A 145 -9.20 -5.84 -24.62
N THR A 146 -9.02 -4.54 -24.78
CA THR A 146 -9.08 -3.89 -26.09
C THR A 146 -7.72 -3.87 -26.77
N TYR A 147 -6.62 -3.84 -26.01
CA TYR A 147 -5.27 -3.73 -26.55
C TYR A 147 -4.45 -5.00 -26.25
N GLN A 148 -3.78 -5.51 -27.31
CA GLN A 148 -2.84 -6.62 -27.16
C GLN A 148 -1.65 -6.19 -26.31
N ALA A 149 -1.08 -7.12 -25.55
CA ALA A 149 0.19 -6.93 -24.84
C ALA A 149 1.24 -6.37 -25.81
N GLY A 150 1.71 -5.13 -25.58
CA GLY A 150 2.65 -4.44 -26.50
C GLY A 150 2.30 -2.98 -26.78
N ASN A 151 1.05 -2.57 -26.61
CA ASN A 151 0.67 -1.17 -26.83
C ASN A 151 1.26 -0.23 -25.78
N PHE A 152 1.52 -0.74 -24.57
CA PHE A 152 2.24 -0.02 -23.52
C PHE A 152 3.50 -0.79 -23.12
N PRO A 153 4.57 -0.70 -23.93
CA PRO A 153 5.77 -1.46 -23.69
C PRO A 153 6.48 -1.00 -22.41
N ALA A 154 7.13 -1.94 -21.74
CA ALA A 154 7.96 -1.65 -20.59
C ALA A 154 9.11 -0.71 -20.96
N VAL A 155 9.48 0.18 -20.03
CA VAL A 155 10.70 0.96 -20.09
C VAL A 155 11.82 0.11 -19.47
N GLY A 156 12.61 -0.55 -20.31
CA GLY A 156 13.64 -1.51 -19.84
C GLY A 156 13.27 -2.97 -20.08
N ASN A 157 13.82 -3.87 -19.25
CA ASN A 157 13.71 -5.31 -19.47
C ASN A 157 12.47 -5.96 -18.86
N MET A 158 11.74 -5.25 -17.98
CA MET A 158 10.54 -5.70 -17.30
C MET A 158 9.62 -4.53 -16.96
N PRO A 159 8.33 -4.76 -16.76
CA PRO A 159 7.39 -3.75 -16.30
C PRO A 159 7.73 -3.25 -14.89
N MET A 160 7.82 -1.93 -14.75
CA MET A 160 8.14 -1.24 -13.51
C MET A 160 7.25 0.00 -13.34
N THR A 161 5.95 -0.15 -13.56
CA THR A 161 4.99 0.94 -13.51
C THR A 161 4.64 1.29 -12.08
N THR A 162 4.78 2.56 -11.72
CA THR A 162 4.57 3.09 -10.37
C THR A 162 3.42 4.10 -10.31
N PHE A 163 2.96 4.59 -11.45
CA PHE A 163 1.85 5.52 -11.57
C PHE A 163 1.13 5.36 -12.90
N VAL A 164 -0.19 5.41 -12.88
CA VAL A 164 -1.05 5.52 -14.07
C VAL A 164 -2.14 6.54 -13.82
N ASN A 165 -2.55 7.25 -14.89
CA ASN A 165 -3.68 8.17 -14.85
C ASN A 165 -4.29 8.31 -16.24
N ILE A 166 -5.63 8.31 -16.31
CA ILE A 166 -6.41 8.61 -17.50
C ILE A 166 -6.67 10.11 -17.56
N VAL A 167 -6.51 10.72 -18.73
CA VAL A 167 -6.87 12.12 -19.00
C VAL A 167 -8.01 12.14 -20.00
N PRO A 168 -9.28 12.08 -19.56
CA PRO A 168 -10.44 11.84 -20.42
C PRO A 168 -10.55 12.83 -21.58
N LYS A 169 -10.50 14.14 -21.29
CA LYS A 169 -10.61 15.21 -22.28
C LYS A 169 -9.57 15.16 -23.40
N ALA A 170 -8.40 14.59 -23.12
CA ALA A 170 -7.31 14.48 -24.07
C ALA A 170 -7.25 13.08 -24.71
N LYS A 171 -8.05 12.13 -24.23
CA LYS A 171 -7.98 10.71 -24.59
C LYS A 171 -6.54 10.19 -24.47
N GLN A 172 -5.93 10.43 -23.32
CA GLN A 172 -4.54 10.10 -23.06
C GLN A 172 -4.38 9.31 -21.77
N ILE A 173 -3.37 8.46 -21.73
CA ILE A 173 -2.92 7.73 -20.56
C ILE A 173 -1.52 8.18 -20.21
N ILE A 174 -1.32 8.53 -18.94
CA ILE A 174 -0.03 8.92 -18.38
C ILE A 174 0.50 7.76 -17.56
N ILE A 175 1.75 7.40 -17.80
CA ILE A 175 2.43 6.27 -17.15
C ILE A 175 3.71 6.78 -16.52
N GLY A 176 3.82 6.63 -15.19
CA GLY A 176 5.05 6.77 -14.44
C GLY A 176 5.73 5.43 -14.25
N SER A 177 7.02 5.34 -14.46
CA SER A 177 7.77 4.11 -14.35
C SER A 177 9.13 4.30 -13.67
N PHE A 178 9.78 3.18 -13.42
CA PHE A 178 11.05 3.07 -12.75
C PHE A 178 11.98 2.12 -13.54
N GLY A 179 13.26 2.48 -13.61
CA GLY A 179 14.33 1.69 -14.23
C GLY A 179 15.67 2.09 -13.60
N GLU A 180 16.67 2.42 -14.40
CA GLU A 180 17.89 3.09 -13.88
C GLU A 180 17.57 4.49 -13.37
N LYS A 181 16.56 5.12 -13.98
CA LYS A 181 15.93 6.40 -13.59
C LYS A 181 14.42 6.22 -13.61
N GLY A 182 13.68 7.24 -13.22
CA GLY A 182 12.26 7.32 -13.44
C GLY A 182 11.94 7.82 -14.85
N ASP A 183 10.77 7.45 -15.36
CA ASP A 183 10.23 7.97 -16.61
C ASP A 183 8.77 8.35 -16.44
N LEU A 184 8.36 9.41 -17.13
CA LEU A 184 6.98 9.78 -17.32
C LEU A 184 6.68 9.74 -18.82
N SER A 185 5.70 8.95 -19.21
CA SER A 185 5.29 8.77 -20.60
C SER A 185 3.81 9.13 -20.75
N THR A 186 3.44 9.67 -21.91
CA THR A 186 2.04 9.89 -22.27
C THR A 186 1.76 9.18 -23.56
N TYR A 187 0.65 8.47 -23.59
CA TYR A 187 0.15 7.73 -24.74
C TYR A 187 -1.25 8.21 -25.13
N GLN A 188 -1.62 8.03 -26.38
CA GLN A 188 -3.04 7.98 -26.78
C GLN A 188 -3.69 6.75 -26.14
N THR A 189 -4.99 6.79 -25.90
CA THR A 189 -5.74 5.61 -25.48
C THR A 189 -5.59 4.45 -26.47
N ALA A 190 -5.37 4.73 -27.75
CA ALA A 190 -5.04 3.75 -28.79
C ALA A 190 -3.64 3.11 -28.67
N GLY A 191 -2.80 3.53 -27.70
CA GLY A 191 -1.49 2.93 -27.44
C GLY A 191 -0.30 3.66 -28.07
N ASP A 192 -0.52 4.69 -28.87
CA ASP A 192 0.56 5.46 -29.50
C ASP A 192 1.29 6.34 -28.50
N LEU A 193 2.62 6.20 -28.40
CA LEU A 193 3.45 7.04 -27.55
C LEU A 193 3.48 8.48 -28.10
N LEU A 194 3.02 9.43 -27.31
CA LEU A 194 3.08 10.85 -27.65
C LEU A 194 4.42 11.48 -27.26
N TRP A 195 4.85 11.22 -26.04
CA TRP A 195 6.15 11.66 -25.53
C TRP A 195 6.57 10.89 -24.28
N ARG A 196 7.88 10.93 -24.02
CA ARG A 196 8.52 10.39 -22.82
C ARG A 196 9.55 11.37 -22.29
N LYS A 197 9.63 11.49 -20.97
CA LYS A 197 10.59 12.32 -20.25
C LYS A 197 11.16 11.55 -19.07
N SER A 198 12.50 11.53 -18.97
CA SER A 198 13.18 10.91 -17.82
C SER A 198 13.24 11.87 -16.63
N PHE A 199 13.11 11.29 -15.42
CA PHE A 199 13.20 11.94 -14.13
C PHE A 199 14.25 11.25 -13.25
N PRO A 200 14.73 11.89 -12.15
CA PRO A 200 15.83 11.35 -11.34
C PRO A 200 15.57 9.98 -10.71
N SER A 201 14.34 9.65 -10.38
CA SER A 201 13.93 8.39 -9.76
C SER A 201 12.48 8.05 -10.11
N ALA A 202 11.98 6.89 -9.64
CA ALA A 202 10.60 6.45 -9.87
C ALA A 202 9.59 7.56 -9.65
N VAL A 203 8.69 7.74 -10.65
CA VAL A 203 7.58 8.70 -10.60
C VAL A 203 6.40 8.02 -9.90
N THR A 204 6.05 8.48 -8.71
CA THR A 204 4.98 7.88 -7.88
C THR A 204 3.67 8.64 -7.92
N TRP A 205 3.70 9.91 -8.34
CA TRP A 205 2.51 10.75 -8.41
C TRP A 205 2.69 11.90 -9.40
N VAL A 206 1.59 12.26 -10.06
CA VAL A 206 1.52 13.48 -10.89
C VAL A 206 0.24 14.23 -10.55
N ASP A 207 0.35 15.45 -10.01
CA ASP A 207 -0.78 16.37 -9.88
C ASP A 207 -0.87 17.25 -11.13
N GLN A 208 -1.96 17.10 -11.87
CA GLN A 208 -2.25 17.79 -13.13
C GLN A 208 -3.26 18.92 -12.96
N SER A 209 -3.59 19.31 -11.73
CA SER A 209 -4.59 20.35 -11.44
C SER A 209 -4.26 21.70 -12.09
N LYS A 210 -3.00 21.92 -12.46
CA LYS A 210 -2.55 23.03 -13.30
C LYS A 210 -2.07 22.54 -14.67
N PRO A 211 -2.77 22.82 -15.77
CA PRO A 211 -2.50 22.23 -17.08
C PRO A 211 -1.07 22.37 -17.61
N ASN A 212 -0.41 23.52 -17.33
CA ASN A 212 0.94 23.80 -17.80
C ASN A 212 2.01 23.73 -16.72
N GLN A 213 1.67 23.20 -15.55
CA GLN A 213 2.57 23.14 -14.40
C GLN A 213 2.22 21.93 -13.54
N TRP A 214 2.51 20.73 -14.04
CA TRP A 214 2.28 19.51 -13.28
C TRP A 214 3.27 19.39 -12.13
N LEU A 215 2.84 18.80 -11.00
CA LEU A 215 3.76 18.33 -9.96
C LEU A 215 4.12 16.89 -10.26
N VAL A 216 5.41 16.60 -10.40
CA VAL A 216 5.91 15.23 -10.61
C VAL A 216 6.72 14.81 -9.40
N ASN A 217 6.25 13.80 -8.68
CA ASN A 217 6.93 13.27 -7.50
C ASN A 217 7.95 12.22 -7.90
N CYS A 218 9.20 12.45 -7.54
CA CYS A 218 10.31 11.51 -7.67
C CYS A 218 10.67 10.99 -6.28
N ILE A 219 10.37 9.71 -5.99
CA ILE A 219 10.47 9.14 -4.64
C ILE A 219 11.90 9.10 -4.09
N GLY A 220 12.92 9.13 -4.96
CA GLY A 220 14.33 8.96 -4.61
C GLY A 220 14.74 7.49 -4.54
N SER A 221 14.15 6.71 -3.66
CA SER A 221 14.38 5.25 -3.55
C SER A 221 13.05 4.53 -3.34
N VAL A 222 12.83 3.46 -4.10
CA VAL A 222 11.71 2.52 -3.87
C VAL A 222 12.00 1.61 -2.68
N GLN A 223 13.27 1.35 -2.39
CA GLN A 223 13.68 0.58 -1.21
C GLN A 223 13.50 1.43 0.07
N PRO A 224 13.13 0.81 1.20
CA PRO A 224 13.06 1.47 2.49
C PRO A 224 14.40 2.13 2.85
N THR A 225 14.39 3.44 3.13
CA THR A 225 15.56 4.20 3.58
C THR A 225 15.14 5.52 4.23
N ASN A 226 15.95 6.03 5.16
CA ASN A 226 15.80 7.37 5.73
C ASN A 226 16.54 8.44 4.90
N ALA A 227 17.19 8.08 3.79
CA ALA A 227 17.83 9.03 2.89
C ALA A 227 16.84 10.05 2.33
N LYS A 228 17.17 11.34 2.47
CA LYS A 228 16.35 12.44 1.94
C LYS A 228 16.79 12.77 0.50
N ILE A 229 16.53 11.85 -0.42
CA ILE A 229 16.93 11.95 -1.84
C ILE A 229 15.75 12.09 -2.80
N GLY A 230 14.54 12.19 -2.28
CA GLY A 230 13.33 12.45 -3.07
C GLY A 230 13.21 13.92 -3.48
N SER A 231 12.44 14.18 -4.53
CA SER A 231 12.23 15.53 -5.08
C SER A 231 10.85 15.67 -5.71
N ILE A 232 10.39 16.92 -5.83
CA ILE A 232 9.19 17.30 -6.57
C ILE A 232 9.60 18.28 -7.67
N HIS A 233 9.14 18.00 -8.87
CA HIS A 233 9.42 18.78 -10.06
C HIS A 233 8.17 19.49 -10.55
N SER A 234 8.32 20.75 -10.97
CA SER A 234 7.34 21.42 -11.81
C SER A 234 7.66 21.07 -13.25
N PHE A 235 6.70 20.53 -13.98
CA PHE A 235 6.86 20.08 -15.35
C PHE A 235 5.76 20.66 -16.25
N ASN A 236 6.16 21.28 -17.37
CA ASN A 236 5.22 21.71 -18.40
C ASN A 236 5.12 20.63 -19.49
N PRO A 237 3.95 19.98 -19.65
CA PRO A 237 3.82 18.88 -20.61
C PRO A 237 3.87 19.32 -22.08
N GLN A 238 3.66 20.62 -22.41
CA GLN A 238 3.77 21.15 -23.76
C GLN A 238 5.22 21.54 -24.11
N SER A 239 5.83 22.43 -23.31
CA SER A 239 7.20 22.91 -23.59
C SER A 239 8.27 21.89 -23.20
N LYS A 240 7.95 20.87 -22.37
CA LYS A 240 8.86 19.90 -21.76
C LYS A 240 9.86 20.54 -20.79
N GLU A 241 9.66 21.78 -20.40
CA GLU A 241 10.44 22.45 -19.38
C GLU A 241 10.19 21.86 -18.00
N GLU A 242 11.25 21.71 -17.24
CA GLU A 242 11.26 21.11 -15.92
C GLU A 242 12.08 21.96 -14.96
N SER A 243 11.63 22.05 -13.72
CA SER A 243 12.39 22.67 -12.63
C SER A 243 12.12 21.96 -11.30
N ILE A 244 13.16 21.82 -10.47
CA ILE A 244 13.02 21.28 -9.12
C ILE A 244 12.43 22.35 -8.22
N ILE A 245 11.29 22.06 -7.61
CA ILE A 245 10.60 22.99 -6.70
C ILE A 245 10.75 22.60 -5.23
N ALA A 246 10.99 21.32 -4.95
CA ALA A 246 11.35 20.82 -3.62
C ALA A 246 12.30 19.64 -3.78
N ASP A 247 13.34 19.56 -2.96
CA ASP A 247 14.35 18.51 -2.94
C ASP A 247 14.66 18.06 -1.51
N LYS A 248 15.52 17.05 -1.38
CA LYS A 248 15.92 16.48 -0.07
C LYS A 248 14.71 16.03 0.75
N LEU A 249 13.74 15.41 0.08
CA LEU A 249 12.51 14.93 0.69
C LEU A 249 12.63 13.46 1.11
N PRO A 250 12.00 13.06 2.24
CA PRO A 250 11.98 11.67 2.69
C PRO A 250 10.94 10.87 1.90
N ARG A 251 11.31 10.27 0.76
CA ARG A 251 10.45 9.44 -0.09
C ARG A 251 9.06 10.06 -0.34
N PRO A 252 8.95 11.19 -1.10
CA PRO A 252 7.67 11.84 -1.37
C PRO A 252 6.83 10.97 -2.29
N VAL A 253 5.68 10.46 -1.80
CA VAL A 253 4.79 9.59 -2.56
C VAL A 253 3.67 10.35 -3.25
N GLN A 254 3.16 11.43 -2.64
CA GLN A 254 2.15 12.31 -3.23
C GLN A 254 2.41 13.77 -2.89
N SER A 255 2.06 14.66 -3.81
CA SER A 255 1.98 16.10 -3.54
C SER A 255 0.81 16.72 -4.31
N PHE A 256 0.24 17.78 -3.74
CA PHE A 256 -0.95 18.44 -4.27
C PHE A 256 -0.79 19.94 -4.22
N TYR A 257 -1.32 20.64 -5.23
CA TYR A 257 -1.52 22.06 -5.12
C TYR A 257 -2.64 22.38 -4.13
N LEU A 258 -2.33 23.23 -3.17
CA LEU A 258 -3.27 23.84 -2.25
C LEU A 258 -3.62 25.28 -2.67
N PRO A 259 -4.66 25.90 -2.06
CA PRO A 259 -4.90 27.33 -2.24
C PRO A 259 -3.65 28.18 -2.00
N ASN A 260 -3.58 29.38 -2.61
CA ASN A 260 -2.43 30.29 -2.54
C ASN A 260 -1.10 29.74 -3.11
N ASN A 261 -1.18 28.73 -4.00
CA ASN A 261 -0.02 28.08 -4.61
C ASN A 261 0.93 27.40 -3.59
N GLN A 262 0.44 27.06 -2.44
CA GLN A 262 1.12 26.17 -1.51
C GLN A 262 1.06 24.72 -2.01
N LEU A 263 1.93 23.86 -1.48
CA LEU A 263 1.88 22.42 -1.72
C LEU A 263 1.58 21.69 -0.44
N LEU A 264 0.79 20.65 -0.52
CA LEU A 264 0.80 19.53 0.44
C LEU A 264 1.82 18.51 -0.04
N ILE A 265 2.67 18.02 0.86
CA ILE A 265 3.68 17.00 0.54
C ILE A 265 3.58 15.86 1.56
N ASN A 266 3.38 14.65 1.04
CA ASN A 266 3.44 13.40 1.79
C ASN A 266 4.83 12.79 1.63
N GLY A 267 5.69 13.00 2.61
CA GLY A 267 6.97 12.31 2.73
C GLY A 267 6.78 11.02 3.52
N PHE A 268 6.59 9.91 2.79
CA PHE A 268 6.36 8.58 3.38
C PHE A 268 7.49 8.18 4.34
N GLY A 269 8.76 8.43 3.92
CA GLY A 269 9.93 8.12 4.72
C GLY A 269 10.19 6.62 4.87
N HIS A 270 10.72 6.24 6.04
CA HIS A 270 10.93 4.87 6.49
C HIS A 270 10.76 4.80 8.02
N LEU A 271 11.83 5.03 8.82
CA LEU A 271 11.70 5.17 10.27
C LEU A 271 11.20 6.57 10.68
N LYS A 272 11.43 7.55 9.83
CA LYS A 272 10.94 8.93 9.96
C LYS A 272 10.31 9.37 8.63
N GLY A 273 9.26 10.14 8.71
CA GLY A 273 8.53 10.72 7.59
C GLY A 273 7.68 11.87 8.07
N LYS A 274 7.06 12.62 7.18
CA LYS A 274 6.18 13.73 7.57
C LYS A 274 5.19 14.12 6.48
N THR A 275 4.04 14.61 6.90
CA THR A 275 3.07 15.31 6.04
C THR A 275 3.09 16.78 6.39
N PHE A 276 3.28 17.65 5.41
CA PHE A 276 3.47 19.09 5.67
C PHE A 276 3.04 19.95 4.49
N THR A 277 2.77 21.24 4.76
CA THR A 277 2.56 22.25 3.72
C THR A 277 3.87 22.98 3.41
N TYR A 278 4.03 23.39 2.16
CA TYR A 278 5.27 23.92 1.64
C TYR A 278 5.03 25.11 0.69
N ASN A 279 5.88 26.11 0.76
CA ASN A 279 5.86 27.22 -0.18
C ASN A 279 6.93 27.02 -1.28
N PRO A 280 6.54 26.69 -2.52
CA PRO A 280 7.49 26.40 -3.58
C PRO A 280 8.29 27.63 -4.07
N LYS A 281 7.80 28.85 -3.82
CA LYS A 281 8.52 30.08 -4.21
C LYS A 281 9.66 30.41 -3.24
N THR A 282 9.40 30.31 -1.93
CA THR A 282 10.41 30.60 -0.90
C THR A 282 11.21 29.37 -0.51
N LYS A 283 10.79 28.18 -0.95
CA LYS A 283 11.36 26.86 -0.61
C LYS A 283 11.39 26.60 0.91
N VAL A 284 10.30 26.96 1.59
CA VAL A 284 10.15 26.84 3.04
C VAL A 284 8.96 25.94 3.40
N GLU A 285 9.16 25.05 4.37
CA GLU A 285 8.07 24.34 5.04
C GLU A 285 7.25 25.36 5.85
N LEU A 286 5.92 25.33 5.69
CA LEU A 286 5.02 26.27 6.34
C LEU A 286 4.40 25.68 7.61
N GLN A 287 3.89 24.44 7.51
CA GLN A 287 3.22 23.77 8.61
C GLN A 287 3.47 22.27 8.53
N ILE A 288 3.94 21.67 9.60
CA ILE A 288 3.97 20.22 9.74
C ILE A 288 2.58 19.79 10.24
N LEU A 289 1.88 18.98 9.44
CA LEU A 289 0.57 18.42 9.80
C LEU A 289 0.75 17.18 10.69
N ARG A 290 1.70 16.31 10.33
CA ARG A 290 2.09 15.15 11.12
C ARG A 290 3.56 14.79 10.89
N ASP A 291 4.29 14.52 11.96
CA ASP A 291 5.72 14.16 11.93
C ASP A 291 5.90 12.67 12.24
N ILE A 292 5.32 11.82 11.38
CA ILE A 292 5.44 10.38 11.42
C ILE A 292 5.57 9.81 10.00
N PRO A 293 6.20 8.64 9.82
CA PRO A 293 6.27 7.97 8.53
C PRO A 293 4.93 7.36 8.12
N GLY A 294 4.84 6.97 6.85
CA GLY A 294 3.76 6.13 6.35
C GLY A 294 2.62 6.84 5.64
N ALA A 295 2.68 8.16 5.42
CA ALA A 295 1.66 8.87 4.63
C ALA A 295 1.63 8.34 3.19
N ILE A 296 0.70 7.42 2.86
CA ILE A 296 0.68 6.71 1.58
C ILE A 296 -0.38 7.21 0.60
N SER A 297 -1.55 7.58 1.09
CA SER A 297 -2.67 8.04 0.26
C SER A 297 -3.34 9.25 0.90
N THR A 298 -3.65 10.25 0.08
CA THR A 298 -4.37 11.46 0.52
C THR A 298 -5.50 11.78 -0.44
N LYS A 299 -6.63 12.18 0.13
CA LYS A 299 -7.78 12.74 -0.58
C LYS A 299 -8.04 14.16 -0.07
N ILE A 300 -8.41 15.06 -0.98
CA ILE A 300 -8.74 16.45 -0.66
C ILE A 300 -10.20 16.66 -1.04
N ALA A 301 -11.08 16.77 -0.03
CA ALA A 301 -12.52 16.84 -0.18
C ALA A 301 -13.14 17.71 0.92
N ASP A 302 -14.34 18.22 0.68
CA ASP A 302 -15.17 18.83 1.72
C ASP A 302 -15.83 17.71 2.54
N TRP A 303 -15.18 17.33 3.65
CA TRP A 303 -15.59 16.18 4.44
C TRP A 303 -16.81 16.46 5.33
N ASP A 304 -16.91 17.66 5.85
CA ASP A 304 -17.97 18.04 6.82
C ASP A 304 -19.06 18.95 6.23
N GLY A 305 -18.98 19.26 4.92
CA GLY A 305 -19.99 20.05 4.22
C GLY A 305 -19.91 21.56 4.49
N ASP A 306 -18.75 22.07 4.99
CA ASP A 306 -18.59 23.49 5.31
C ASP A 306 -18.18 24.35 4.08
N GLY A 307 -18.05 23.74 2.91
CA GLY A 307 -17.67 24.37 1.65
C GLY A 307 -16.15 24.53 1.47
N LYS A 308 -15.32 24.08 2.40
CA LYS A 308 -13.86 24.10 2.32
C LYS A 308 -13.34 22.67 2.14
N LYS A 309 -12.30 22.56 1.34
CA LYS A 309 -11.65 21.25 1.13
C LYS A 309 -10.71 20.94 2.28
N ASP A 310 -11.00 19.85 2.98
CA ASP A 310 -10.18 19.23 4.01
C ASP A 310 -9.16 18.28 3.41
N ILE A 311 -8.20 17.85 4.21
CA ILE A 311 -7.20 16.84 3.86
C ILE A 311 -7.46 15.58 4.68
N LEU A 312 -7.67 14.45 4.01
CA LEU A 312 -7.72 13.13 4.63
C LEU A 312 -6.49 12.35 4.19
N THR A 313 -5.67 11.90 5.15
CA THR A 313 -4.44 11.16 4.84
C THR A 313 -4.43 9.81 5.54
N LEU A 314 -4.16 8.74 4.77
CA LEU A 314 -3.89 7.40 5.27
C LEU A 314 -2.40 7.26 5.61
N PHE A 315 -2.13 6.91 6.84
CA PHE A 315 -0.82 6.52 7.35
C PHE A 315 -0.77 5.00 7.46
N ALA A 316 0.17 4.36 6.78
CA ALA A 316 0.30 2.91 6.64
C ALA A 316 1.45 2.32 7.49
N GLN A 317 2.05 3.11 8.38
CA GLN A 317 3.12 2.65 9.25
C GLN A 317 2.88 3.08 10.71
N ASN A 318 3.39 2.29 11.66
CA ASN A 318 3.25 2.50 13.10
C ASN A 318 1.78 2.51 13.56
N LYS A 319 1.15 3.68 13.54
CA LYS A 319 -0.28 3.87 13.84
C LYS A 319 -1.05 3.98 12.52
N GLU A 320 -1.38 2.83 11.93
CA GLU A 320 -2.18 2.81 10.72
C GLU A 320 -3.52 3.50 10.93
N SER A 321 -3.74 4.60 10.22
CA SER A 321 -4.90 5.45 10.47
C SER A 321 -5.24 6.36 9.30
N ILE A 322 -6.53 6.66 9.12
CA ILE A 322 -6.99 7.77 8.29
C ILE A 322 -7.24 8.96 9.19
N VAL A 323 -6.55 10.06 8.91
CA VAL A 323 -6.54 11.28 9.73
C VAL A 323 -7.14 12.43 8.97
N LEU A 324 -8.04 13.15 9.62
CA LEU A 324 -8.66 14.37 9.11
C LEU A 324 -7.89 15.60 9.56
N PHE A 325 -7.43 16.37 8.61
CA PHE A 325 -6.91 17.74 8.82
C PHE A 325 -7.92 18.72 8.23
N LYS A 326 -8.71 19.32 9.11
CA LYS A 326 -9.74 20.28 8.75
C LYS A 326 -9.15 21.60 8.26
N ASN A 327 -9.72 22.13 7.20
CA ASN A 327 -9.38 23.45 6.66
C ASN A 327 -10.03 24.54 7.50
N THR A 328 -9.23 25.26 8.28
CA THR A 328 -9.69 26.35 9.14
C THR A 328 -9.81 27.71 8.42
N GLY A 329 -9.45 27.76 7.13
CA GLY A 329 -9.30 29.00 6.35
C GLY A 329 -7.93 29.66 6.51
N ASN A 330 -7.21 29.42 7.61
CA ASN A 330 -5.87 29.94 7.89
C ASN A 330 -4.79 28.84 7.90
N GLY A 331 -5.11 27.65 7.42
CA GLY A 331 -4.28 26.46 7.45
C GLY A 331 -5.11 25.23 7.78
N TYR A 332 -4.43 24.14 8.10
CA TYR A 332 -5.05 22.85 8.37
C TYR A 332 -4.79 22.44 9.82
N GLN A 333 -5.79 21.86 10.47
CA GLN A 333 -5.70 21.39 11.85
C GLN A 333 -6.13 19.92 11.91
N GLU A 334 -5.31 19.07 12.53
CA GLU A 334 -5.72 17.71 12.87
C GLU A 334 -6.89 17.77 13.86
N THR A 335 -8.04 17.23 13.46
CA THR A 335 -9.28 17.28 14.26
C THR A 335 -9.80 15.90 14.63
N ALA A 336 -9.51 14.87 13.86
CA ALA A 336 -9.98 13.52 14.11
C ALA A 336 -9.06 12.45 13.51
N ILE A 337 -8.97 11.32 14.19
CA ILE A 337 -8.59 10.04 13.61
C ILE A 337 -9.92 9.36 13.24
N LEU A 338 -10.22 9.29 11.94
CA LEU A 338 -11.47 8.74 11.42
C LEU A 338 -11.48 7.22 11.50
N LEU A 339 -10.39 6.59 11.16
CA LEU A 339 -10.19 5.14 11.20
C LEU A 339 -8.82 4.86 11.80
N GLU A 340 -8.72 3.96 12.75
CA GLU A 340 -7.48 3.42 13.29
C GLU A 340 -7.53 1.90 13.26
N THR A 341 -6.60 1.29 12.52
CA THR A 341 -6.45 -0.16 12.40
C THR A 341 -5.28 -0.66 13.24
N MET A 342 -5.08 -1.95 13.29
CA MET A 342 -3.87 -2.54 13.87
C MET A 342 -2.75 -2.51 12.83
N SER A 343 -1.50 -2.32 13.26
CA SER A 343 -0.32 -2.21 12.36
C SER A 343 0.03 -3.50 11.60
N VAL A 344 -0.77 -4.56 11.73
CA VAL A 344 -0.67 -5.79 10.94
C VAL A 344 -1.67 -5.85 9.77
N PHE A 345 -2.56 -4.85 9.66
CA PHE A 345 -3.53 -4.78 8.56
C PHE A 345 -2.85 -4.51 7.22
N GLY A 346 -1.73 -3.79 7.23
CA GLY A 346 -1.04 -3.43 6.00
C GLY A 346 -1.91 -2.52 5.15
N SER A 347 -2.27 -1.35 5.69
CA SER A 347 -3.06 -0.33 5.00
C SER A 347 -2.42 0.08 3.67
N THR A 348 -3.19 0.12 2.60
CA THR A 348 -2.68 0.38 1.24
C THR A 348 -3.27 1.62 0.60
N ASN A 349 -4.60 1.76 0.60
CA ASN A 349 -5.26 2.88 -0.06
C ASN A 349 -6.67 3.12 0.51
N PHE A 350 -7.29 4.22 0.11
CA PHE A 350 -8.73 4.47 0.31
C PHE A 350 -9.28 5.39 -0.78
N GLU A 351 -10.59 5.29 -1.02
CA GLU A 351 -11.37 6.21 -1.83
C GLU A 351 -12.48 6.85 -1.01
N LEU A 352 -12.99 7.99 -1.50
CA LEU A 352 -14.12 8.69 -0.93
C LEU A 352 -15.26 8.72 -1.94
N ALA A 353 -16.42 8.20 -1.55
CA ALA A 353 -17.63 8.21 -2.36
C ALA A 353 -18.86 8.15 -1.45
N ASP A 354 -19.99 8.65 -1.89
CA ASP A 354 -21.29 8.49 -1.21
C ASP A 354 -21.89 7.14 -1.63
N MET A 355 -21.58 6.08 -0.86
CA MET A 355 -21.95 4.70 -1.20
C MET A 355 -23.43 4.39 -0.94
N ASN A 356 -24.11 5.21 -0.15
CA ASN A 356 -25.49 4.96 0.28
C ASN A 356 -26.48 6.05 -0.16
N GLY A 357 -26.00 7.08 -0.87
CA GLY A 357 -26.84 8.19 -1.39
C GLY A 357 -27.33 9.15 -0.32
N ASP A 358 -26.67 9.24 0.85
CA ASP A 358 -27.08 10.11 1.95
C ASP A 358 -26.47 11.52 1.89
N GLY A 359 -25.67 11.80 0.87
CA GLY A 359 -25.01 13.09 0.62
C GLY A 359 -23.71 13.28 1.41
N LYS A 360 -23.22 12.29 2.15
CA LYS A 360 -21.94 12.32 2.84
C LYS A 360 -20.93 11.43 2.14
N LEU A 361 -19.67 11.83 2.15
CA LEU A 361 -18.59 10.98 1.67
C LEU A 361 -18.31 9.86 2.67
N ASP A 362 -18.36 8.62 2.19
CA ASP A 362 -17.97 7.42 2.89
C ASP A 362 -16.51 7.06 2.58
N ILE A 363 -15.95 6.10 3.31
CA ILE A 363 -14.58 5.62 3.09
C ILE A 363 -14.60 4.19 2.56
N ILE A 364 -14.04 3.98 1.38
CA ILE A 364 -13.76 2.66 0.82
C ILE A 364 -12.26 2.40 1.02
N TYR A 365 -11.94 1.52 1.97
CA TYR A 365 -10.59 1.28 2.46
C TYR A 365 -10.08 -0.08 2.01
N THR A 366 -8.79 -0.15 1.63
CA THR A 366 -8.11 -1.40 1.33
C THR A 366 -6.90 -1.62 2.23
N CYS A 367 -6.68 -2.87 2.58
CA CYS A 367 -5.48 -3.32 3.28
C CYS A 367 -5.02 -4.68 2.74
N GLY A 368 -3.72 -4.84 2.62
CA GLY A 368 -3.15 -6.02 2.02
C GLY A 368 -1.63 -5.95 1.83
N ASP A 369 -0.96 -4.90 2.34
CA ASP A 369 0.49 -4.85 2.28
C ASP A 369 1.09 -6.01 3.07
N ASN A 370 1.90 -6.80 2.39
CA ASN A 370 2.55 -7.98 2.91
C ASN A 370 4.07 -7.96 2.64
N ALA A 371 4.64 -6.76 2.42
CA ALA A 371 6.05 -6.58 2.10
C ALA A 371 6.96 -6.56 3.33
N ASP A 372 6.39 -6.28 4.51
CA ASP A 372 7.15 -6.02 5.73
C ASP A 372 7.60 -7.32 6.45
N TYR A 373 7.43 -7.35 7.76
CA TYR A 373 8.01 -8.41 8.63
C TYR A 373 7.19 -9.71 8.68
N THR A 374 5.97 -9.71 8.15
CA THR A 374 5.03 -10.83 8.26
C THR A 374 4.43 -11.19 6.90
N VAL A 375 5.19 -11.93 6.11
CA VAL A 375 4.77 -12.36 4.76
C VAL A 375 3.93 -13.64 4.88
N ILE A 376 2.68 -13.48 5.33
CA ILE A 376 1.68 -14.56 5.48
C ILE A 376 0.34 -14.12 4.90
N LEU A 377 -0.50 -15.09 4.51
CA LEU A 377 -1.88 -14.82 4.10
C LEU A 377 -2.72 -14.47 5.31
N LYS A 378 -3.33 -13.27 5.32
CA LYS A 378 -4.09 -12.76 6.45
C LYS A 378 -5.58 -12.71 6.13
N PRO A 379 -6.46 -13.26 6.98
CA PRO A 379 -7.89 -13.35 6.69
C PRO A 379 -8.61 -12.00 6.68
N TYR A 380 -8.02 -10.97 7.28
CA TYR A 380 -8.56 -9.62 7.37
C TYR A 380 -8.05 -8.68 6.26
N HIS A 381 -7.18 -9.14 5.33
CA HIS A 381 -6.87 -8.39 4.12
C HIS A 381 -8.09 -8.33 3.22
N GLY A 382 -8.35 -7.17 2.62
CA GLY A 382 -9.50 -7.00 1.74
C GLY A 382 -9.94 -5.56 1.53
N VAL A 383 -11.16 -5.43 1.04
CA VAL A 383 -11.85 -4.16 0.84
C VAL A 383 -12.94 -3.97 1.89
N TYR A 384 -12.99 -2.79 2.47
CA TYR A 384 -13.94 -2.39 3.50
C TYR A 384 -14.72 -1.14 3.06
N ILE A 385 -15.99 -1.05 3.45
CA ILE A 385 -16.77 0.19 3.35
C ILE A 385 -17.13 0.64 4.75
N TYR A 386 -16.79 1.89 5.04
CA TYR A 386 -17.15 2.58 6.28
C TYR A 386 -18.07 3.76 5.96
N LEU A 387 -19.34 3.65 6.34
CA LEU A 387 -20.34 4.71 6.16
C LEU A 387 -20.13 5.84 7.16
N ASN A 388 -20.16 7.07 6.68
CA ASN A 388 -20.04 8.29 7.48
C ASN A 388 -21.37 8.63 8.15
N GLN A 389 -21.44 8.43 9.47
CA GLN A 389 -22.64 8.71 10.26
C GLN A 389 -22.77 10.20 10.65
N GLY A 390 -21.87 11.05 10.13
CA GLY A 390 -21.71 12.44 10.59
C GLY A 390 -20.86 12.55 11.86
N ASN A 391 -20.46 13.77 12.21
CA ASN A 391 -19.63 14.07 13.39
C ASN A 391 -18.34 13.21 13.48
N ASN A 392 -17.74 12.90 12.34
CA ASN A 392 -16.53 12.05 12.23
C ASN A 392 -16.71 10.62 12.78
N GLN A 393 -17.95 10.13 12.83
CA GLN A 393 -18.24 8.76 13.23
C GLN A 393 -18.37 7.88 11.98
N LEU A 394 -17.64 6.76 11.95
CA LEU A 394 -17.70 5.77 10.88
C LEU A 394 -18.35 4.47 11.40
N LYS A 395 -19.13 3.84 10.54
CA LYS A 395 -19.69 2.52 10.78
C LYS A 395 -19.30 1.58 9.63
N GLN A 396 -18.59 0.49 9.94
CA GLN A 396 -18.33 -0.54 8.94
C GLN A 396 -19.66 -1.15 8.48
N SER A 397 -19.90 -1.11 7.18
CA SER A 397 -21.09 -1.68 6.52
C SER A 397 -20.77 -2.90 5.68
N TYR A 398 -19.54 -3.00 5.16
CA TYR A 398 -19.13 -4.08 4.28
C TYR A 398 -17.68 -4.49 4.54
N PHE A 399 -17.39 -5.75 4.28
CA PHE A 399 -16.05 -6.32 4.19
C PHE A 399 -16.09 -7.48 3.21
N TYR A 400 -15.17 -7.49 2.27
CA TYR A 400 -14.91 -8.66 1.44
C TYR A 400 -13.40 -9.00 1.48
N PRO A 401 -13.05 -10.24 1.85
CA PRO A 401 -11.67 -10.66 1.99
C PRO A 401 -11.02 -10.87 0.61
N VAL A 402 -9.87 -10.23 0.43
CA VAL A 402 -9.01 -10.32 -0.77
C VAL A 402 -7.57 -10.29 -0.28
N HIS A 403 -6.81 -11.37 -0.49
CA HIS A 403 -5.40 -11.37 -0.09
C HIS A 403 -4.64 -10.29 -0.85
N GLY A 404 -3.84 -9.52 -0.12
CA GLY A 404 -3.01 -8.51 -0.73
C GLY A 404 -3.73 -7.36 -1.41
N CYS A 405 -4.99 -7.07 -1.05
CA CYS A 405 -5.79 -5.99 -1.61
C CYS A 405 -5.05 -4.66 -1.52
N PHE A 406 -4.90 -3.94 -2.65
CA PHE A 406 -3.98 -2.82 -2.70
C PHE A 406 -4.63 -1.48 -3.00
N LYS A 407 -5.49 -1.40 -4.01
CA LYS A 407 -6.12 -0.15 -4.40
C LYS A 407 -7.55 -0.38 -4.88
N PRO A 408 -8.54 0.42 -4.42
CA PRO A 408 -9.89 0.44 -4.96
C PRO A 408 -10.03 1.52 -6.03
N ALA A 409 -10.97 1.31 -6.97
CA ALA A 409 -11.60 2.35 -7.78
C ALA A 409 -13.11 2.25 -7.57
N VAL A 410 -13.79 3.39 -7.45
CA VAL A 410 -15.23 3.45 -7.14
C VAL A 410 -15.93 4.30 -8.19
N LYS A 411 -16.83 3.67 -8.95
CA LYS A 411 -17.60 4.27 -10.04
C LYS A 411 -18.92 3.51 -10.23
N ASP A 412 -19.87 4.09 -10.93
CA ASP A 412 -21.04 3.42 -11.48
C ASP A 412 -20.63 2.81 -12.82
N PHE A 413 -19.99 1.60 -12.78
CA PHE A 413 -19.41 0.99 -13.97
C PHE A 413 -20.46 0.37 -14.89
N ASP A 414 -21.59 -0.09 -14.38
CA ASP A 414 -22.66 -0.68 -15.17
C ASP A 414 -23.82 0.29 -15.48
N LEU A 415 -23.67 1.54 -15.02
CA LEU A 415 -24.60 2.64 -15.26
C LEU A 415 -26.03 2.38 -14.74
N ASP A 416 -26.15 1.62 -13.65
CA ASP A 416 -27.44 1.31 -13.01
C ASP A 416 -27.82 2.34 -11.93
N GLY A 417 -26.91 3.24 -11.56
CA GLY A 417 -27.08 4.33 -10.60
C GLY A 417 -26.51 4.03 -9.21
N ASP A 418 -26.04 2.82 -8.95
CA ASP A 418 -25.34 2.43 -7.73
C ASP A 418 -23.82 2.48 -7.96
N LEU A 419 -23.03 2.83 -6.94
CA LEU A 419 -21.57 2.85 -7.08
C LEU A 419 -20.98 1.46 -6.86
N ASP A 420 -20.22 0.99 -7.83
CA ASP A 420 -19.46 -0.26 -7.83
C ASP A 420 -18.04 -0.07 -7.32
N ILE A 421 -17.31 -1.18 -7.14
CA ILE A 421 -15.92 -1.17 -6.73
C ILE A 421 -15.11 -2.10 -7.65
N VAL A 422 -13.97 -1.62 -8.15
CA VAL A 422 -12.90 -2.48 -8.70
C VAL A 422 -11.73 -2.49 -7.74
N THR A 423 -11.12 -3.65 -7.50
CA THR A 423 -9.90 -3.74 -6.68
C THR A 423 -8.78 -4.42 -7.42
N ILE A 424 -7.55 -3.96 -7.17
CA ILE A 424 -6.33 -4.69 -7.51
C ILE A 424 -5.67 -5.22 -6.24
N ALA A 425 -4.98 -6.37 -6.35
CA ALA A 425 -4.25 -6.96 -5.24
C ALA A 425 -2.80 -7.28 -5.66
N PHE A 426 -1.84 -6.48 -5.14
CA PHE A 426 -0.43 -6.62 -5.47
C PHE A 426 0.23 -7.84 -4.79
N PHE A 427 -0.28 -8.26 -3.63
CA PHE A 427 0.18 -9.41 -2.86
C PHE A 427 -0.89 -10.51 -2.79
N ALA A 428 -1.61 -10.75 -3.90
CA ALA A 428 -2.63 -11.78 -3.99
C ALA A 428 -2.07 -13.18 -3.69
N ASP A 429 -2.93 -14.12 -3.34
CA ASP A 429 -2.59 -15.53 -3.31
C ASP A 429 -2.52 -16.10 -4.73
N PHE A 430 -1.43 -15.81 -5.42
CA PHE A 430 -1.22 -16.24 -6.81
C PHE A 430 -1.11 -17.77 -6.96
N LEU A 431 -0.86 -18.51 -5.87
CA LEU A 431 -0.77 -19.99 -5.92
C LEU A 431 -2.12 -20.67 -5.98
N THR A 432 -3.11 -20.16 -5.25
CA THR A 432 -4.40 -20.84 -5.10
C THR A 432 -5.60 -20.00 -5.51
N GLN A 433 -5.49 -18.66 -5.52
CA GLN A 433 -6.59 -17.75 -5.80
C GLN A 433 -6.14 -16.53 -6.62
N HIS A 434 -5.39 -16.78 -7.70
CA HIS A 434 -4.78 -15.70 -8.51
C HIS A 434 -5.78 -14.72 -9.14
N GLN A 435 -7.05 -15.10 -9.32
CA GLN A 435 -8.11 -14.18 -9.77
C GLN A 435 -8.38 -13.03 -8.80
N GLU A 436 -7.98 -13.15 -7.53
CA GLU A 436 -8.07 -12.04 -6.55
C GLU A 436 -7.23 -10.82 -6.94
N SER A 437 -6.27 -10.99 -7.84
CA SER A 437 -5.39 -9.89 -8.27
C SER A 437 -6.15 -8.75 -8.95
N LEU A 438 -7.37 -9.02 -9.48
CA LEU A 438 -8.22 -8.02 -10.14
C LEU A 438 -9.69 -8.46 -10.07
N LEU A 439 -10.47 -7.76 -9.24
CA LEU A 439 -11.89 -8.06 -9.01
C LEU A 439 -12.77 -6.84 -9.28
N TYR A 440 -13.93 -7.10 -9.88
CA TYR A 440 -15.06 -6.18 -9.98
C TYR A 440 -16.15 -6.59 -8.99
N PHE A 441 -16.62 -5.66 -8.19
CA PHE A 441 -17.73 -5.83 -7.25
C PHE A 441 -18.93 -5.03 -7.75
N GLN A 442 -19.85 -5.70 -8.42
CA GLN A 442 -21.10 -5.10 -8.85
C GLN A 442 -21.99 -4.87 -7.63
N ASN A 443 -22.42 -3.64 -7.45
CA ASN A 443 -23.30 -3.24 -6.36
C ASN A 443 -24.76 -3.39 -6.77
N ASN A 444 -25.52 -4.16 -6.03
CA ASN A 444 -26.96 -4.28 -6.18
C ASN A 444 -27.63 -3.74 -4.90
N LYS A 445 -27.68 -2.43 -4.74
CA LYS A 445 -28.28 -1.76 -3.58
C LYS A 445 -27.68 -2.19 -2.23
N GLY A 446 -26.34 -2.27 -2.21
CA GLY A 446 -25.56 -2.65 -1.03
C GLY A 446 -25.20 -4.14 -0.95
N ASP A 447 -25.68 -4.97 -1.88
CA ASP A 447 -25.28 -6.37 -2.05
C ASP A 447 -24.24 -6.47 -3.17
N PHE A 448 -22.96 -6.57 -2.80
CA PHE A 448 -21.83 -6.58 -3.72
C PHE A 448 -21.52 -7.98 -4.22
N GLN A 449 -21.65 -8.19 -5.52
CA GLN A 449 -21.34 -9.45 -6.19
C GLN A 449 -19.95 -9.39 -6.83
N PRO A 450 -18.97 -10.20 -6.38
CA PRO A 450 -17.61 -10.18 -6.93
C PRO A 450 -17.52 -10.98 -8.23
N TYR A 451 -16.83 -10.40 -9.21
CA TYR A 451 -16.51 -11.02 -10.50
C TYR A 451 -15.02 -10.96 -10.76
N GLU A 452 -14.45 -12.05 -11.32
CA GLU A 452 -13.12 -11.98 -11.90
C GLU A 452 -13.13 -11.08 -13.13
N MET A 453 -12.00 -10.45 -13.44
CA MET A 453 -11.88 -9.55 -14.57
C MET A 453 -10.85 -10.06 -15.58
N PRO A 454 -11.00 -9.77 -16.89
CA PRO A 454 -10.01 -10.16 -17.89
C PRO A 454 -8.65 -9.49 -17.55
N GLY A 455 -7.56 -10.24 -17.71
CA GLY A 455 -6.21 -9.74 -17.48
C GLY A 455 -5.70 -9.83 -16.04
N TYR A 456 -6.44 -10.46 -15.13
CA TYR A 456 -5.98 -10.71 -13.76
C TYR A 456 -4.64 -11.48 -13.71
N ASP A 457 -4.36 -12.29 -14.72
CA ASP A 457 -3.19 -13.16 -14.85
C ASP A 457 -2.05 -12.58 -15.73
N LEU A 458 -2.24 -11.38 -16.32
CA LEU A 458 -1.26 -10.79 -17.26
C LEU A 458 -0.19 -9.94 -16.60
N GLY A 459 -0.34 -9.59 -15.34
CA GLY A 459 0.59 -8.73 -14.63
C GLY A 459 0.41 -8.75 -13.13
N ARG A 460 1.30 -8.04 -12.44
CA ARG A 460 1.24 -7.78 -11.01
C ARG A 460 0.85 -6.33 -10.80
N TRP A 461 -0.44 -6.10 -10.53
CA TRP A 461 -1.05 -4.78 -10.57
C TRP A 461 -0.77 -3.98 -9.29
N LEU A 462 0.00 -2.90 -9.39
CA LEU A 462 0.32 -2.01 -8.27
C LEU A 462 -0.55 -0.76 -8.25
N THR A 463 -0.88 -0.23 -9.41
CA THR A 463 -1.59 1.05 -9.54
C THR A 463 -2.70 0.94 -10.57
N MET A 464 -3.75 1.75 -10.39
CA MET A 464 -4.94 1.74 -11.23
C MET A 464 -5.53 3.15 -11.29
N ASP A 465 -6.18 3.47 -12.42
CA ASP A 465 -7.05 4.63 -12.53
C ASP A 465 -8.30 4.26 -13.33
N ALA A 466 -9.41 4.98 -13.08
CA ALA A 466 -10.70 4.73 -13.68
C ALA A 466 -11.33 6.05 -14.16
N ALA A 467 -11.60 6.16 -15.46
CA ALA A 467 -12.28 7.30 -16.08
C ALA A 467 -12.71 6.96 -17.50
N ASP A 468 -13.64 7.70 -18.06
CA ASP A 468 -14.06 7.63 -19.48
C ASP A 468 -12.88 8.00 -20.40
N ALA A 469 -12.14 7.00 -20.88
CA ALA A 469 -10.90 7.20 -21.63
C ALA A 469 -11.11 7.40 -23.11
N ASP A 470 -12.19 6.89 -23.68
CA ASP A 470 -12.49 6.95 -25.11
C ASP A 470 -13.64 7.92 -25.45
N GLY A 471 -14.38 8.39 -24.45
CA GLY A 471 -15.40 9.43 -24.59
C GLY A 471 -16.78 8.89 -24.97
N ASP A 472 -17.08 7.64 -24.65
CA ASP A 472 -18.37 7.00 -24.91
C ASP A 472 -19.36 7.14 -23.75
N GLY A 473 -18.86 7.52 -22.56
CA GLY A 473 -19.64 7.90 -21.39
C GLY A 473 -19.78 6.81 -20.34
N ASP A 474 -19.00 5.74 -20.42
CA ASP A 474 -18.75 4.84 -19.31
C ASP A 474 -17.28 4.93 -18.82
N ASP A 475 -16.99 4.44 -17.62
CA ASP A 475 -15.64 4.54 -17.04
C ASP A 475 -14.81 3.29 -17.37
N ASP A 476 -13.67 3.50 -18.02
CA ASP A 476 -12.66 2.49 -18.33
C ASP A 476 -11.63 2.36 -17.22
N LEU A 477 -10.74 1.37 -17.33
CA LEU A 477 -9.66 1.13 -16.38
C LEU A 477 -8.29 1.11 -17.05
N VAL A 478 -7.29 1.66 -16.39
CA VAL A 478 -5.88 1.45 -16.70
C VAL A 478 -5.17 0.90 -15.47
N LEU A 479 -4.42 -0.20 -15.65
CA LEU A 479 -3.68 -0.89 -14.60
C LEU A 479 -2.18 -0.79 -14.88
N GLY A 480 -1.36 -0.55 -13.85
CA GLY A 480 0.09 -0.52 -13.97
C GLY A 480 0.74 -1.76 -13.36
N ASN A 481 1.58 -2.45 -14.14
CA ASN A 481 2.30 -3.64 -13.75
C ASN A 481 3.65 -3.29 -13.11
N LEU A 482 3.88 -3.75 -11.88
CA LEU A 482 5.17 -3.69 -11.20
C LEU A 482 5.68 -5.11 -10.94
N SER A 483 6.61 -5.59 -11.77
CA SER A 483 7.15 -6.96 -11.67
C SER A 483 8.31 -7.10 -10.66
N MET A 484 8.41 -6.18 -9.71
CA MET A 484 9.38 -6.19 -8.62
C MET A 484 8.67 -6.33 -7.27
N GLY A 485 9.35 -6.91 -6.29
CA GLY A 485 8.86 -7.03 -4.91
C GLY A 485 8.97 -8.46 -4.40
N PRO A 486 8.45 -8.75 -3.20
CA PRO A 486 8.46 -10.11 -2.65
C PRO A 486 7.79 -11.10 -3.61
N GLU A 487 8.43 -12.25 -3.83
CA GLU A 487 7.94 -13.33 -4.70
C GLU A 487 7.15 -14.38 -3.91
N SER A 488 6.71 -14.03 -2.72
CA SER A 488 5.89 -14.90 -1.87
C SER A 488 4.56 -15.23 -2.56
N PHE A 489 4.11 -16.45 -2.38
CA PHE A 489 2.87 -16.97 -2.98
C PHE A 489 2.88 -16.98 -4.52
N MET A 490 4.06 -17.06 -5.15
CA MET A 490 4.25 -17.17 -6.60
C MET A 490 5.22 -18.28 -6.93
N THR A 491 5.02 -18.92 -8.09
CA THR A 491 6.04 -19.78 -8.71
C THR A 491 7.03 -18.94 -9.49
N GLN A 492 8.25 -19.49 -9.73
CA GLN A 492 9.23 -18.84 -10.60
C GLN A 492 8.74 -18.66 -12.05
N GLU A 493 7.78 -19.47 -12.48
CA GLU A 493 7.14 -19.34 -13.79
C GLU A 493 6.21 -18.11 -13.82
N MET A 494 5.42 -17.89 -12.77
CA MET A 494 4.58 -16.69 -12.61
C MET A 494 5.42 -15.42 -12.56
N VAL A 495 6.54 -15.44 -11.82
CA VAL A 495 7.46 -14.29 -11.77
C VAL A 495 7.98 -13.94 -13.17
N LYS A 496 8.39 -14.93 -13.95
CA LYS A 496 8.82 -14.73 -15.35
C LYS A 496 7.69 -14.26 -16.25
N HIS A 497 6.49 -14.81 -16.07
CA HIS A 497 5.31 -14.44 -16.83
C HIS A 497 4.96 -12.97 -16.62
N PHE A 498 4.86 -12.51 -15.38
CA PHE A 498 4.58 -11.11 -15.05
C PHE A 498 5.70 -10.16 -15.48
N ALA A 499 6.94 -10.60 -15.44
CA ALA A 499 8.08 -9.83 -15.94
C ALA A 499 8.07 -9.68 -17.47
N ALA A 500 7.44 -10.61 -18.19
CA ALA A 500 7.23 -10.54 -19.64
C ALA A 500 5.89 -9.88 -20.04
N GLY A 501 5.06 -9.57 -19.06
CA GLY A 501 3.75 -8.95 -19.26
C GLY A 501 3.82 -7.49 -19.72
N PRO A 502 2.66 -6.86 -19.98
CA PRO A 502 2.59 -5.46 -20.39
C PRO A 502 2.97 -4.52 -19.24
N ALA A 503 3.51 -3.33 -19.55
CA ALA A 503 3.73 -2.28 -18.55
C ALA A 503 2.41 -1.74 -17.99
N CYS A 504 1.43 -1.59 -18.85
CA CYS A 504 0.07 -1.20 -18.51
C CYS A 504 -0.94 -2.08 -19.22
N LEU A 505 -2.06 -2.33 -18.57
CA LEU A 505 -3.24 -2.96 -19.15
C LEU A 505 -4.35 -1.93 -19.23
N PHE A 506 -5.00 -1.82 -20.38
CA PHE A 506 -6.21 -1.05 -20.58
C PHE A 506 -7.40 -2.00 -20.70
N LEU A 507 -8.43 -1.75 -19.91
CA LEU A 507 -9.69 -2.47 -19.91
C LEU A 507 -10.78 -1.50 -20.31
N GLU A 508 -11.35 -1.73 -21.49
CA GLU A 508 -12.49 -0.97 -21.99
C GLU A 508 -13.77 -1.49 -21.33
N ASN A 509 -14.55 -0.60 -20.79
CA ASN A 509 -15.91 -0.88 -20.34
C ASN A 509 -16.80 -1.03 -21.58
N LYS A 510 -17.75 -1.94 -21.54
CA LYS A 510 -18.68 -2.28 -22.65
C LYS A 510 -20.13 -2.03 -22.27
N THR A 511 -20.37 -1.21 -21.29
CA THR A 511 -21.73 -0.87 -20.83
C THR A 511 -22.44 0.03 -21.85
N ARG A 512 -21.68 0.80 -22.64
CA ARG A 512 -22.17 1.62 -23.76
C ARG A 512 -21.58 1.27 -25.10
#